data_0348fba6df8ec496b0a62337f75236ca
#
_entry.id   0348fba6df8ec496b0a62337f75236ca
#
_cell.length_a   1.000
_cell.length_b   1.000
_cell.length_c   1.000
_cell.angle_alpha   90.00
_cell.angle_beta   90.00
_cell.angle_gamma   90.00
#
_symmetry.space_group_name_H-M   'P 1'
#
loop_
_entity.id
_entity.type
_entity.pdbx_description
1 polymer ?
#
loop_
_entity_poly.entity_id
_entity_poly.type
_entity_poly.pdbx_seq_one_letter_code
_entity_poly.pdbx_strand_id
1 'polypeptide(L)'
;MSSQLLNKIDKKILRLAYPIILANISIPLLGLTDTAVIGHLGALDILAGISMGAVLMGSIYWFFGFLRMGVTGLVAQARGANEKFEISSILLRGLFIAIIGGIGLIVVHSFLFSSIFYFLAGDIGAEKLAMEYMSIRVLTAPFAISIFVFVGWLFGMG
;
A
#
# COMPACT_ATOMS: atom_id res chain seq x y z
N MET A 1 16.44 -36.80 -15.22
CA MET A 1 16.93 -36.00 -14.07
C MET A 1 16.37 -34.57 -14.05
N SER A 2 16.09 -33.96 -15.18
CA SER A 2 15.53 -32.61 -15.30
C SER A 2 14.06 -32.47 -14.86
N SER A 3 13.18 -33.38 -15.19
CA SER A 3 11.73 -33.30 -14.86
C SER A 3 11.41 -33.39 -13.37
N GLN A 4 12.19 -34.13 -12.60
CA GLN A 4 12.02 -34.23 -11.14
C GLN A 4 12.53 -32.99 -10.41
N LEU A 5 13.55 -32.31 -10.92
CA LEU A 5 14.05 -31.05 -10.38
C LEU A 5 13.06 -29.93 -10.66
N LEU A 6 12.49 -29.84 -11.85
CA LEU A 6 11.44 -28.89 -12.21
C LEU A 6 10.23 -29.05 -11.28
N ASN A 7 9.74 -30.28 -11.09
CA ASN A 7 8.60 -30.55 -10.21
C ASN A 7 8.85 -30.17 -8.73
N LYS A 8 10.10 -30.27 -8.24
CA LYS A 8 10.49 -29.80 -6.90
C LYS A 8 10.53 -28.26 -6.80
N ILE A 9 11.03 -27.61 -7.84
CA ILE A 9 11.08 -26.13 -7.93
C ILE A 9 9.67 -25.56 -8.00
N ASP A 10 8.82 -26.11 -8.86
CA ASP A 10 7.43 -25.68 -9.03
C ASP A 10 6.62 -25.83 -7.74
N LYS A 11 6.78 -26.93 -7.01
CA LYS A 11 6.16 -27.12 -5.69
C LYS A 11 6.64 -26.09 -4.67
N LYS A 12 7.93 -25.74 -4.70
CA LYS A 12 8.47 -24.71 -3.79
C LYS A 12 7.92 -23.32 -4.14
N ILE A 13 7.85 -22.99 -5.43
CA ILE A 13 7.28 -21.75 -5.92
C ILE A 13 5.80 -21.64 -5.53
N LEU A 14 5.00 -22.66 -5.78
CA LEU A 14 3.58 -22.69 -5.41
C LEU A 14 3.37 -22.56 -3.89
N ARG A 15 4.18 -23.21 -3.10
CA ARG A 15 4.10 -23.14 -1.64
C ARG A 15 4.41 -21.74 -1.10
N LEU A 16 5.30 -21.01 -1.75
CA LEU A 16 5.61 -19.61 -1.40
C LEU A 16 4.58 -18.64 -1.99
N ALA A 17 4.11 -18.89 -3.22
CA ALA A 17 3.17 -18.02 -3.90
C ALA A 17 1.76 -18.06 -3.27
N TYR A 18 1.30 -19.21 -2.81
CA TYR A 18 -0.05 -19.39 -2.28
C TYR A 18 -0.39 -18.45 -1.10
N PRO A 19 0.42 -18.35 -0.04
CA PRO A 19 0.16 -17.40 1.04
C PRO A 19 0.19 -15.94 0.58
N ILE A 20 1.09 -15.62 -0.35
CA ILE A 20 1.23 -14.27 -0.91
C ILE A 20 0.00 -13.89 -1.73
N ILE A 21 -0.52 -14.82 -2.54
CA ILE A 21 -1.75 -14.62 -3.33
C ILE A 21 -2.94 -14.41 -2.39
N LEU A 22 -3.10 -15.24 -1.34
CA LEU A 22 -4.17 -15.09 -0.37
C LEU A 22 -4.12 -13.74 0.36
N ALA A 23 -2.93 -13.33 0.77
CA ALA A 23 -2.74 -12.03 1.42
C ALA A 23 -3.10 -10.86 0.47
N ASN A 24 -2.75 -10.96 -0.80
CA ASN A 24 -3.06 -9.91 -1.79
C ASN A 24 -4.53 -9.88 -2.22
N ILE A 25 -5.27 -10.99 -2.15
CA ILE A 25 -6.72 -11.03 -2.42
C ILE A 25 -7.52 -10.24 -1.38
N SER A 26 -7.02 -10.13 -0.15
CA SER A 26 -7.70 -9.39 0.93
C SER A 26 -7.91 -7.91 0.57
N ILE A 27 -7.00 -7.29 -0.17
CA ILE A 27 -7.07 -5.87 -0.53
C ILE A 27 -8.23 -5.58 -1.50
N PRO A 28 -8.38 -6.29 -2.65
CA PRO A 28 -9.54 -6.13 -3.51
C PRO A 28 -10.88 -6.47 -2.83
N LEU A 29 -10.91 -7.48 -1.95
CA LEU A 29 -12.11 -7.84 -1.20
C LEU A 29 -12.57 -6.71 -0.28
N LEU A 30 -11.64 -6.03 0.39
CA LEU A 30 -11.96 -4.87 1.20
C LEU A 30 -12.61 -3.76 0.35
N GLY A 31 -12.01 -3.44 -0.80
CA GLY A 31 -12.57 -2.46 -1.73
C GLY A 31 -13.96 -2.84 -2.27
N LEU A 32 -14.19 -4.12 -2.57
CA LEU A 32 -15.53 -4.61 -2.98
C LEU A 32 -16.55 -4.46 -1.84
N THR A 33 -16.16 -4.76 -0.61
CA THR A 33 -17.03 -4.62 0.56
C THR A 33 -17.40 -3.15 0.79
N ASP A 34 -16.44 -2.25 0.73
CA ASP A 34 -16.67 -0.81 0.86
C ASP A 34 -17.64 -0.31 -0.22
N THR A 35 -17.41 -0.71 -1.47
CA THR A 35 -18.30 -0.35 -2.60
C THR A 35 -19.69 -0.92 -2.43
N ALA A 36 -19.83 -2.17 -1.97
CA ALA A 36 -21.13 -2.81 -1.75
C ALA A 36 -21.92 -2.13 -0.63
N VAL A 37 -21.26 -1.79 0.49
CA VAL A 37 -21.90 -1.11 1.62
C VAL A 37 -22.41 0.27 1.20
N ILE A 38 -21.56 1.06 0.52
CA ILE A 38 -21.92 2.41 0.10
C ILE A 38 -22.98 2.37 -1.01
N GLY A 39 -22.88 1.42 -1.94
CA GLY A 39 -23.86 1.24 -3.01
C GLY A 39 -25.27 0.93 -2.50
N HIS A 40 -25.42 0.22 -1.38
CA HIS A 40 -26.71 -0.05 -0.74
C HIS A 40 -27.35 1.17 -0.08
N LEU A 41 -26.58 2.21 0.22
CA LEU A 41 -27.10 3.47 0.76
C LEU A 41 -27.81 4.34 -0.29
N GLY A 42 -27.81 3.95 -1.56
CA GLY A 42 -28.57 4.59 -2.65
C GLY A 42 -28.05 5.98 -3.05
N ALA A 43 -26.92 6.42 -2.52
CA ALA A 43 -26.34 7.73 -2.78
C ALA A 43 -25.19 7.64 -3.80
N LEU A 44 -25.52 7.67 -5.09
CA LEU A 44 -24.56 7.54 -6.18
C LEU A 44 -23.45 8.59 -6.12
N ASP A 45 -23.78 9.82 -5.72
CA ASP A 45 -22.83 10.93 -5.62
C ASP A 45 -21.80 10.66 -4.50
N ILE A 46 -22.24 10.09 -3.37
CA ILE A 46 -21.35 9.68 -2.27
C ILE A 46 -20.41 8.57 -2.72
N LEU A 47 -20.95 7.58 -3.43
CA LEU A 47 -20.14 6.48 -3.97
C LEU A 47 -19.08 7.00 -4.96
N ALA A 48 -19.47 7.92 -5.85
CA ALA A 48 -18.56 8.52 -6.82
C ALA A 48 -17.43 9.28 -6.11
N GLY A 49 -17.75 10.15 -5.15
CA GLY A 49 -16.79 10.93 -4.39
C GLY A 49 -15.81 10.05 -3.59
N ILE A 50 -16.30 9.05 -2.84
CA ILE A 50 -15.46 8.15 -2.06
C ILE A 50 -14.59 7.28 -2.97
N SER A 51 -15.12 6.75 -4.07
CA SER A 51 -14.36 5.94 -5.03
C SER A 51 -13.24 6.75 -5.66
N MET A 52 -13.52 7.99 -6.07
CA MET A 52 -12.53 8.92 -6.60
C MET A 52 -11.44 9.20 -5.58
N GLY A 53 -11.80 9.54 -4.34
CA GLY A 53 -10.85 9.77 -3.26
C GLY A 53 -10.01 8.53 -2.92
N ALA A 54 -10.60 7.34 -2.95
CA ALA A 54 -9.89 6.08 -2.69
C ALA A 54 -8.85 5.78 -3.77
N VAL A 55 -9.17 5.99 -5.05
CA VAL A 55 -8.24 5.82 -6.17
C VAL A 55 -7.07 6.81 -6.07
N LEU A 56 -7.36 8.08 -5.80
CA LEU A 56 -6.34 9.11 -5.64
C LEU A 56 -5.39 8.82 -4.46
N MET A 57 -5.95 8.48 -3.30
CA MET A 57 -5.15 8.09 -2.12
C MET A 57 -4.33 6.82 -2.39
N GLY A 58 -4.92 5.84 -3.08
CA GLY A 58 -4.21 4.64 -3.50
C GLY A 58 -3.01 4.95 -4.38
N SER A 59 -3.16 5.87 -5.33
CA SER A 59 -2.08 6.33 -6.22
C SER A 59 -0.97 7.04 -5.46
N ILE A 60 -1.33 7.89 -4.48
CA ILE A 60 -0.36 8.57 -3.61
C ILE A 60 0.42 7.55 -2.78
N TYR A 61 -0.26 6.58 -2.17
CA TYR A 61 0.41 5.54 -1.39
C TYR A 61 1.25 4.60 -2.26
N TRP A 62 0.83 4.33 -3.49
CA TRP A 62 1.60 3.52 -4.42
C TRP A 62 2.98 4.11 -4.71
N PHE A 63 3.10 5.43 -4.69
CA PHE A 63 4.40 6.10 -4.81
C PHE A 63 5.40 5.63 -3.73
N PHE A 64 4.93 5.31 -2.53
CA PHE A 64 5.76 4.78 -1.44
C PHE A 64 6.06 3.27 -1.57
N GLY A 65 5.57 2.63 -2.62
CA GLY A 65 5.83 1.21 -2.90
C GLY A 65 7.32 0.85 -3.06
N PHE A 66 8.17 1.84 -3.39
CA PHE A 66 9.62 1.68 -3.43
C PHE A 66 10.21 1.24 -2.07
N LEU A 67 9.59 1.65 -0.96
CA LEU A 67 10.00 1.22 0.38
C LEU A 67 9.88 -0.29 0.54
N ARG A 68 8.79 -0.89 0.05
CA ARG A 68 8.60 -2.34 0.10
C ARG A 68 9.71 -3.05 -0.69
N MET A 69 9.97 -2.62 -1.92
CA MET A 69 10.99 -3.24 -2.77
C MET A 69 12.40 -3.07 -2.20
N GLY A 70 12.75 -1.87 -1.74
CA GLY A 70 14.04 -1.56 -1.15
C GLY A 70 14.29 -2.38 0.12
N VAL A 71 13.34 -2.38 1.05
CA VAL A 71 13.45 -3.14 2.30
C VAL A 71 13.55 -4.64 2.03
N THR A 72 12.75 -5.19 1.10
CA THR A 72 12.83 -6.61 0.73
C THR A 72 14.22 -6.99 0.25
N GLY A 73 14.82 -6.20 -0.64
CA GLY A 73 16.15 -6.47 -1.18
C GLY A 73 17.24 -6.40 -0.12
N LEU A 74 17.24 -5.36 0.69
CA LEU A 74 18.23 -5.17 1.76
C LEU A 74 18.15 -6.26 2.83
N VAL A 75 16.94 -6.62 3.27
CA VAL A 75 16.73 -7.68 4.26
C VAL A 75 17.16 -9.05 3.72
N ALA A 76 16.85 -9.35 2.45
CA ALA A 76 17.28 -10.60 1.82
C ALA A 76 18.81 -10.70 1.74
N GLN A 77 19.51 -9.59 1.44
CA GLN A 77 20.97 -9.53 1.44
C GLN A 77 21.57 -9.73 2.85
N ALA A 78 21.07 -8.98 3.84
CA ALA A 78 21.53 -9.09 5.23
C ALA A 78 21.28 -10.51 5.80
N ARG A 79 20.16 -11.14 5.41
CA ARG A 79 19.87 -12.53 5.78
C ARG A 79 20.84 -13.49 5.12
N GLY A 80 21.15 -13.31 3.84
CA GLY A 80 22.15 -14.11 3.12
C GLY A 80 23.53 -13.99 3.72
N ALA A 81 23.90 -12.81 4.23
CA ALA A 81 25.14 -12.55 4.98
C ALA A 81 25.11 -13.02 6.45
N ASN A 82 23.95 -13.50 6.94
CA ASN A 82 23.73 -13.89 8.34
C ASN A 82 23.90 -12.77 9.37
N GLU A 83 23.65 -11.52 8.94
CA GLU A 83 23.78 -10.28 9.73
C GLU A 83 22.48 -9.92 10.44
N LYS A 84 22.17 -10.59 11.56
CA LYS A 84 20.92 -10.40 12.30
C LYS A 84 20.69 -8.97 12.79
N PHE A 85 21.74 -8.26 13.17
CA PHE A 85 21.66 -6.88 13.62
C PHE A 85 21.22 -5.95 12.48
N GLU A 86 21.78 -6.16 11.28
CA GLU A 86 21.44 -5.34 10.12
C GLU A 86 19.99 -5.53 9.68
N ILE A 87 19.43 -6.75 9.77
CA ILE A 87 18.02 -7.02 9.50
C ILE A 87 17.10 -6.15 10.35
N SER A 88 17.39 -6.03 11.66
CA SER A 88 16.62 -5.18 12.57
C SER A 88 16.83 -3.69 12.29
N SER A 89 18.06 -3.30 11.96
CA SER A 89 18.40 -1.93 11.62
C SER A 89 17.68 -1.44 10.36
N ILE A 90 17.56 -2.30 9.34
CA ILE A 90 16.83 -2.01 8.10
C ILE A 90 15.35 -1.75 8.40
N LEU A 91 14.73 -2.56 9.28
CA LEU A 91 13.35 -2.36 9.69
C LEU A 91 13.16 -0.99 10.35
N LEU A 92 14.00 -0.66 11.33
CA LEU A 92 13.89 0.60 12.07
C LEU A 92 14.11 1.82 11.17
N ARG A 93 15.13 1.78 10.30
CA ARG A 93 15.39 2.85 9.31
C ARG A 93 14.22 2.99 8.34
N GLY A 94 13.67 1.87 7.85
CA GLY A 94 12.51 1.88 6.97
C GLY A 94 11.28 2.49 7.64
N LEU A 95 10.98 2.12 8.89
CA LEU A 95 9.88 2.70 9.67
C LEU A 95 10.07 4.20 9.92
N PHE A 96 11.29 4.63 10.23
CA PHE A 96 11.59 6.05 10.42
C PHE A 96 11.29 6.86 9.15
N ILE A 97 11.72 6.35 7.98
CA ILE A 97 11.42 6.98 6.68
C ILE A 97 9.91 6.98 6.42
N ALA A 98 9.21 5.89 6.72
CA ALA A 98 7.76 5.78 6.52
C ALA A 98 6.99 6.79 7.38
N ILE A 99 7.38 6.95 8.65
CA ILE A 99 6.75 7.91 9.57
C ILE A 99 7.00 9.34 9.11
N ILE A 100 8.24 9.68 8.79
CA ILE A 100 8.58 11.03 8.29
C ILE A 100 7.85 11.32 6.98
N GLY A 101 7.84 10.37 6.04
CA GLY A 101 7.11 10.51 4.78
C GLY A 101 5.61 10.67 4.97
N GLY A 102 5.02 9.91 5.90
CA GLY A 102 3.60 10.01 6.25
C GLY A 102 3.25 11.35 6.92
N ILE A 103 4.07 11.82 7.85
CA ILE A 103 3.90 13.15 8.47
C ILE A 103 4.08 14.25 7.39
N GLY A 104 5.08 14.13 6.54
CA GLY A 104 5.28 15.05 5.42
C GLY A 104 4.05 15.13 4.51
N LEU A 105 3.44 13.98 4.20
CA LEU A 105 2.21 13.92 3.43
C LEU A 105 1.04 14.62 4.15
N ILE A 106 0.91 14.45 5.47
CA ILE A 106 -0.09 15.14 6.28
C ILE A 106 0.13 16.67 6.23
N VAL A 107 1.35 17.14 6.28
CA VAL A 107 1.65 18.59 6.23
C VAL A 107 1.32 19.20 4.87
N VAL A 108 1.63 18.47 3.79
CA VAL A 108 1.51 18.99 2.41
C VAL A 108 0.15 18.67 1.78
N HIS A 109 -0.70 17.86 2.43
CA HIS A 109 -1.93 17.32 1.81
C HIS A 109 -2.86 18.37 1.23
N SER A 110 -3.07 19.50 1.92
CA SER A 110 -3.98 20.54 1.46
C SER A 110 -3.55 21.13 0.12
N PHE A 111 -2.26 21.40 -0.03
CA PHE A 111 -1.70 21.90 -1.29
C PHE A 111 -1.75 20.82 -2.38
N LEU A 112 -1.39 19.60 -2.04
CA LEU A 112 -1.39 18.47 -2.96
C LEU A 112 -2.79 18.18 -3.50
N PHE A 113 -3.79 18.10 -2.62
CA PHE A 113 -5.16 17.78 -3.00
C PHE A 113 -5.77 18.90 -3.84
N SER A 114 -5.60 20.17 -3.45
CA SER A 114 -6.05 21.30 -4.25
C SER A 114 -5.44 21.29 -5.66
N SER A 115 -4.16 20.96 -5.78
CA SER A 115 -3.49 20.84 -7.08
C SER A 115 -4.06 19.69 -7.92
N ILE A 116 -4.30 18.53 -7.33
CA ILE A 116 -4.86 17.37 -8.03
C ILE A 116 -6.26 17.72 -8.59
N PHE A 117 -7.14 18.28 -7.77
CA PHE A 117 -8.51 18.63 -8.20
C PHE A 117 -8.53 19.77 -9.21
N TYR A 118 -7.60 20.70 -9.14
CA TYR A 118 -7.47 21.75 -10.17
C TYR A 118 -7.22 21.17 -11.59
N PHE A 119 -6.47 20.06 -11.67
CA PHE A 119 -6.21 19.39 -12.95
C PHE A 119 -7.29 18.39 -13.37
N LEU A 120 -8.05 17.86 -12.43
CA LEU A 120 -9.04 16.82 -12.72
C LEU A 120 -10.33 17.38 -13.33
N ALA A 121 -10.73 18.63 -13.01
CA ALA A 121 -11.92 19.32 -13.52
C ALA A 121 -13.18 18.42 -13.58
N GLY A 122 -13.50 17.75 -12.48
CA GLY A 122 -14.63 16.82 -12.38
C GLY A 122 -15.93 17.47 -11.91
N ASP A 123 -16.89 16.65 -11.50
CA ASP A 123 -18.14 17.13 -10.90
C ASP A 123 -17.89 17.71 -9.49
N ILE A 124 -18.32 18.93 -9.26
CA ILE A 124 -18.06 19.71 -8.02
C ILE A 124 -18.57 18.96 -6.77
N GLY A 125 -19.70 18.23 -6.89
CA GLY A 125 -20.27 17.47 -5.80
C GLY A 125 -19.40 16.26 -5.38
N ALA A 126 -18.95 15.48 -6.36
CA ALA A 126 -18.08 14.34 -6.15
C ALA A 126 -16.69 14.77 -5.67
N GLU A 127 -16.13 15.87 -6.20
CA GLU A 127 -14.85 16.42 -5.77
C GLU A 127 -14.84 16.82 -4.30
N LYS A 128 -15.91 17.49 -3.83
CA LYS A 128 -16.04 17.91 -2.44
C LYS A 128 -16.03 16.69 -1.49
N LEU A 129 -16.78 15.66 -1.82
CA LEU A 129 -16.85 14.43 -1.05
C LEU A 129 -15.52 13.66 -1.08
N ALA A 130 -14.86 13.62 -2.24
CA ALA A 130 -13.54 13.02 -2.38
C ALA A 130 -12.50 13.75 -1.51
N MET A 131 -12.50 15.08 -1.52
CA MET A 131 -11.59 15.89 -0.71
C MET A 131 -11.81 15.68 0.79
N GLU A 132 -13.06 15.62 1.25
CA GLU A 132 -13.41 15.34 2.63
C GLU A 132 -12.92 13.94 3.05
N TYR A 133 -13.19 12.90 2.25
CA TYR A 133 -12.70 11.55 2.47
C TYR A 133 -11.16 11.50 2.53
N MET A 134 -10.48 12.13 1.58
CA MET A 134 -9.02 12.13 1.50
C MET A 134 -8.39 12.87 2.69
N SER A 135 -9.00 13.96 3.17
CA SER A 135 -8.50 14.73 4.32
C SER A 135 -8.52 13.92 5.62
N ILE A 136 -9.51 13.06 5.79
CA ILE A 136 -9.58 12.13 6.94
C ILE A 136 -8.57 10.99 6.74
N ARG A 137 -8.55 10.41 5.55
CA ARG A 137 -7.71 9.23 5.25
C ARG A 137 -6.21 9.53 5.29
N VAL A 138 -5.78 10.75 4.95
CA VAL A 138 -4.36 11.14 4.99
C VAL A 138 -3.78 11.10 6.40
N LEU A 139 -4.60 11.25 7.44
CA LEU A 139 -4.16 11.15 8.83
C LEU A 139 -3.60 9.76 9.17
N THR A 140 -4.02 8.74 8.43
CA THR A 140 -3.50 7.36 8.58
C THR A 140 -2.22 7.12 7.77
N ALA A 141 -1.72 8.09 7.02
CA ALA A 141 -0.57 7.93 6.12
C ALA A 141 0.69 7.34 6.79
N PRO A 142 1.13 7.76 7.98
CA PRO A 142 2.30 7.17 8.63
C PRO A 142 2.15 5.66 8.83
N PHE A 143 0.96 5.21 9.22
CA PHE A 143 0.68 3.80 9.42
C PHE A 143 0.55 3.04 8.10
N ALA A 144 -0.15 3.61 7.12
CA ALA A 144 -0.33 3.02 5.80
C ALA A 144 1.02 2.82 5.08
N ILE A 145 1.92 3.80 5.16
CA ILE A 145 3.26 3.71 4.57
C ILE A 145 4.13 2.71 5.34
N SER A 146 3.99 2.64 6.67
CA SER A 146 4.71 1.65 7.49
C SER A 146 4.35 0.20 7.14
N ILE A 147 3.14 -0.05 6.67
CA ILE A 147 2.73 -1.39 6.18
C ILE A 147 3.63 -1.85 5.02
N PHE A 148 4.00 -0.96 4.09
CA PHE A 148 4.92 -1.31 3.01
C PHE A 148 6.29 -1.76 3.54
N VAL A 149 6.79 -1.12 4.61
CA VAL A 149 8.05 -1.50 5.25
C VAL A 149 7.93 -2.87 5.91
N PHE A 150 6.86 -3.11 6.69
CA PHE A 150 6.65 -4.41 7.33
C PHE A 150 6.50 -5.54 6.32
N VAL A 151 5.70 -5.34 5.28
CA VAL A 151 5.51 -6.32 4.21
C VAL A 151 6.82 -6.58 3.47
N GLY A 152 7.59 -5.53 3.18
CA GLY A 152 8.92 -5.65 2.56
C GLY A 152 9.89 -6.43 3.44
N TRP A 153 9.89 -6.14 4.74
CA TRP A 153 10.75 -6.83 5.72
C TRP A 153 10.39 -8.31 5.83
N LEU A 154 9.09 -8.65 5.94
CA LEU A 154 8.62 -10.03 5.99
C LEU A 154 8.99 -10.80 4.71
N PHE A 155 8.82 -10.19 3.54
CA PHE A 155 9.20 -10.82 2.26
C PHE A 155 10.71 -11.04 2.15
N GLY A 156 11.53 -10.15 2.69
CA GLY A 156 12.98 -10.32 2.75
C GLY A 156 13.42 -11.43 3.71
N MET A 157 12.61 -11.70 4.73
CA MET A 157 12.83 -12.80 5.67
C MET A 157 12.45 -14.18 5.09
N GLY A 158 11.63 -14.28 4.06
CA GLY A 158 11.27 -15.52 3.35
C GLY A 158 10.21 -16.33 4.04
#